data_f6b7c5ad621d0a37afa6ba89ad7ca724
#
_entry.id   f6b7c5ad621d0a37afa6ba89ad7ca724
#
_cell.length_a   1.000
_cell.length_b   1.000
_cell.length_c   1.000
_cell.angle_alpha   90.00
_cell.angle_beta   90.00
_cell.angle_gamma   90.00
#
_symmetry.space_group_name_H-M   'P 1'
#
loop_
_entity.id
_entity.type
_entity.pdbx_description
1 polymer ?
#
loop_
_entity_poly.entity_id
_entity_poly.type
_entity_poly.pdbx_seq_one_letter_code
_entity_poly.pdbx_strand_id
1 'polypeptide(L)'
;MWDVEGKEVDNYVVKKLLTTYESYFRENVLGEDLRLTLRVPNPVEERAEAKILLETLESIPRSFDASALFYGRDVAPIYEVILPMTDNAASVDHIYRYYKDFIVGRQDKVFKKGDITIGQWIGQFKPATVNVIPLMEDLYHQLAADTIVREYLSDKPVTEDGQRVFLARSDPAMNYGTFGAVVSNKVALMRLEKLSTEIGVPLHPILGAGSAPFRGNLSPRTVRRFTREYPSVETFTLQSAFKYDSPLDEIRDAVHYLRHHYVPGKATPIDADEALALADPYTKVYKEQVMELAGVVNKMAKFIPKRRDRKLHTGLFGYARSLDGVTLPRAISFTASLYSLGMPPELLGLTAFTPATFSRAREIYYFFEEDLRDALAGLNPDSPYVPAGLLAKLDELGIRYEVDKHQKELSDQILKCLADGKTDRVPELVLMAGQARRFLG
;
A
#
# COMPACT_ATOMS: atom_id res chain seq x y z
N MET A 1 1.69 -13.90 2.48
CA MET A 1 0.39 -13.50 1.89
C MET A 1 0.61 -13.00 0.47
N TRP A 2 -0.21 -13.40 -0.47
CA TRP A 2 -0.28 -12.81 -1.81
C TRP A 2 -1.58 -12.00 -1.93
N ASP A 3 -1.46 -10.66 -2.00
CA ASP A 3 -2.56 -9.73 -2.21
C ASP A 3 -2.88 -9.69 -3.71
N VAL A 4 -4.02 -10.25 -4.08
CA VAL A 4 -4.53 -10.26 -5.45
C VAL A 4 -5.51 -9.10 -5.60
N GLU A 5 -5.12 -8.11 -6.39
CA GLU A 5 -5.97 -6.96 -6.67
C GLU A 5 -7.19 -7.41 -7.50
N GLY A 6 -8.39 -7.32 -6.90
CA GLY A 6 -9.63 -7.96 -7.36
C GLY A 6 -10.20 -7.48 -8.70
N LYS A 7 -9.68 -6.41 -9.28
CA LYS A 7 -10.18 -5.84 -10.54
C LYS A 7 -9.90 -6.69 -11.78
N GLU A 8 -9.02 -7.67 -11.65
CA GLU A 8 -8.67 -8.64 -12.68
C GLU A 8 -8.61 -10.04 -12.08
N VAL A 9 -9.49 -10.33 -11.11
CA VAL A 9 -9.50 -11.62 -10.46
C VAL A 9 -9.75 -12.67 -11.53
N ASP A 10 -8.70 -13.40 -11.81
CA ASP A 10 -8.85 -14.69 -12.42
C ASP A 10 -9.61 -15.58 -11.43
N ASN A 11 -10.90 -15.72 -11.68
CA ASN A 11 -11.79 -16.53 -10.87
C ASN A 11 -11.33 -18.00 -10.72
N TYR A 12 -10.26 -18.39 -11.39
CA TYR A 12 -9.64 -19.70 -11.35
C TYR A 12 -8.22 -19.67 -10.80
N VAL A 13 -7.79 -18.58 -10.16
CA VAL A 13 -6.40 -18.40 -9.69
C VAL A 13 -5.92 -19.56 -8.82
N VAL A 14 -6.73 -20.02 -7.87
CA VAL A 14 -6.38 -21.16 -7.00
C VAL A 14 -6.14 -22.41 -7.82
N LYS A 15 -7.10 -22.80 -8.68
CA LYS A 15 -6.95 -23.97 -9.54
C LYS A 15 -5.71 -23.89 -10.42
N LYS A 16 -5.45 -22.74 -11.03
CA LYS A 16 -4.25 -22.53 -11.88
C LYS A 16 -2.96 -22.64 -11.07
N LEU A 17 -2.89 -22.06 -9.87
CA LEU A 17 -1.71 -22.18 -9.01
C LEU A 17 -1.43 -23.64 -8.65
N LEU A 18 -2.43 -24.34 -8.12
CA LEU A 18 -2.32 -25.71 -7.65
C LEU A 18 -1.95 -26.69 -8.79
N THR A 19 -2.49 -26.48 -10.02
CA THR A 19 -2.18 -27.34 -11.17
C THR A 19 -0.87 -26.99 -11.85
N THR A 20 -0.48 -25.70 -11.91
CA THR A 20 0.76 -25.29 -12.60
C THR A 20 1.99 -25.56 -11.75
N TYR A 21 1.86 -25.42 -10.42
CA TYR A 21 2.97 -25.55 -9.47
C TYR A 21 2.69 -26.65 -8.42
N GLU A 22 2.20 -27.80 -8.88
CA GLU A 22 1.72 -28.89 -8.03
C GLU A 22 2.75 -29.30 -6.96
N SER A 23 3.99 -29.60 -7.34
CA SER A 23 5.03 -30.02 -6.40
C SER A 23 5.28 -28.98 -5.30
N TYR A 24 5.32 -27.71 -5.68
CA TYR A 24 5.53 -26.63 -4.72
C TYR A 24 4.37 -26.53 -3.71
N PHE A 25 3.12 -26.62 -4.17
CA PHE A 25 1.95 -26.50 -3.30
C PHE A 25 1.62 -27.79 -2.52
N ARG A 26 2.21 -28.95 -2.89
CA ARG A 26 2.18 -30.13 -2.02
C ARG A 26 3.05 -29.97 -0.78
N GLU A 27 4.15 -29.24 -0.89
CA GLU A 27 5.09 -28.96 0.20
C GLU A 27 4.72 -27.69 1.00
N ASN A 28 4.06 -26.73 0.35
CA ASN A 28 3.69 -25.44 0.93
C ASN A 28 2.18 -25.22 0.76
N VAL A 29 1.41 -25.55 1.77
CA VAL A 29 -0.05 -25.62 1.68
C VAL A 29 -0.67 -24.22 1.56
N LEU A 30 -1.38 -23.99 0.45
CA LEU A 30 -2.11 -22.74 0.22
C LEU A 30 -3.35 -22.67 1.14
N GLY A 31 -3.34 -21.75 2.06
CA GLY A 31 -4.33 -21.60 3.13
C GLY A 31 -3.75 -21.84 4.54
N GLU A 32 -2.60 -22.51 4.64
CA GLU A 32 -1.89 -22.76 5.90
C GLU A 32 -0.51 -22.07 5.90
N ASP A 33 0.42 -22.54 5.07
CA ASP A 33 1.78 -21.95 4.96
C ASP A 33 1.78 -20.64 4.16
N LEU A 34 0.90 -20.57 3.16
CA LEU A 34 0.75 -19.44 2.26
C LEU A 34 -0.70 -18.96 2.24
N ARG A 35 -0.90 -17.65 2.15
CA ARG A 35 -2.23 -17.04 2.11
C ARG A 35 -2.46 -16.33 0.79
N LEU A 36 -3.62 -16.55 0.20
CA LEU A 36 -4.13 -15.78 -0.92
C LEU A 36 -5.25 -14.86 -0.41
N THR A 37 -5.07 -13.57 -0.57
CA THR A 37 -6.04 -12.56 -0.11
C THR A 37 -6.56 -11.80 -1.31
N LEU A 38 -7.88 -11.75 -1.48
CA LEU A 38 -8.51 -11.02 -2.58
C LEU A 38 -8.75 -9.58 -2.16
N ARG A 39 -8.39 -8.63 -3.03
CA ARG A 39 -8.76 -7.23 -2.85
C ARG A 39 -10.02 -6.98 -3.67
N VAL A 40 -11.12 -6.70 -2.98
CA VAL A 40 -12.42 -6.42 -3.61
C VAL A 40 -12.55 -4.93 -3.94
N PRO A 41 -13.34 -4.55 -4.97
CA PRO A 41 -13.68 -3.15 -5.19
C PRO A 41 -14.47 -2.57 -4.02
N ASN A 42 -14.23 -1.30 -3.68
CA ASN A 42 -15.09 -0.56 -2.75
C ASN A 42 -16.35 -0.07 -3.51
N PRO A 43 -17.55 -0.55 -3.17
CA PRO A 43 -18.75 -0.25 -3.95
C PRO A 43 -19.18 1.22 -3.85
N VAL A 44 -18.73 1.96 -2.85
CA VAL A 44 -19.03 3.39 -2.68
C VAL A 44 -18.12 4.22 -3.60
N GLU A 45 -16.84 3.92 -3.60
CA GLU A 45 -15.82 4.68 -4.33
C GLU A 45 -15.69 4.20 -5.79
N GLU A 46 -15.81 2.89 -6.02
CA GLU A 46 -15.56 2.25 -7.30
C GLU A 46 -16.90 1.79 -7.95
N ARG A 47 -17.85 2.69 -8.07
CA ARG A 47 -19.24 2.40 -8.48
C ARG A 47 -19.38 1.59 -9.77
N ALA A 48 -18.51 1.85 -10.76
CA ALA A 48 -18.55 1.13 -12.03
C ALA A 48 -18.16 -0.35 -11.88
N GLU A 49 -17.41 -0.70 -10.84
CA GLU A 49 -16.89 -2.02 -10.56
C GLU A 49 -17.57 -2.70 -9.35
N ALA A 50 -18.57 -2.04 -8.76
CA ALA A 50 -19.22 -2.49 -7.55
C ALA A 50 -19.74 -3.96 -7.64
N LYS A 51 -20.22 -4.39 -8.80
CA LYS A 51 -20.74 -5.76 -8.98
C LYS A 51 -19.64 -6.82 -9.07
N ILE A 52 -18.40 -6.44 -9.38
CA ILE A 52 -17.23 -7.33 -9.35
C ILE A 52 -16.96 -7.81 -7.91
N LEU A 53 -17.30 -7.00 -6.89
CA LEU A 53 -17.27 -7.42 -5.50
C LEU A 53 -18.03 -8.73 -5.29
N LEU A 54 -19.27 -8.81 -5.81
CA LEU A 54 -20.13 -9.98 -5.63
C LEU A 54 -19.55 -11.20 -6.33
N GLU A 55 -19.11 -11.05 -7.58
CA GLU A 55 -18.47 -12.12 -8.37
C GLU A 55 -17.19 -12.63 -7.69
N THR A 56 -16.40 -11.72 -7.11
CA THR A 56 -15.17 -12.05 -6.38
C THR A 56 -15.48 -12.89 -5.14
N LEU A 57 -16.45 -12.47 -4.33
CA LEU A 57 -16.85 -13.22 -3.13
C LEU A 57 -17.46 -14.58 -3.47
N GLU A 58 -18.28 -14.67 -4.54
CA GLU A 58 -18.86 -15.93 -5.03
C GLU A 58 -17.81 -16.92 -5.56
N SER A 59 -16.60 -16.45 -5.89
CA SER A 59 -15.50 -17.33 -6.34
C SER A 59 -14.83 -18.10 -5.20
N ILE A 60 -15.02 -17.67 -3.94
CA ILE A 60 -14.35 -18.26 -2.76
C ILE A 60 -14.76 -19.70 -2.50
N PRO A 61 -16.07 -20.07 -2.45
CA PRO A 61 -16.46 -21.48 -2.26
C PRO A 61 -15.94 -22.40 -3.34
N ARG A 62 -15.97 -21.97 -4.60
CA ARG A 62 -15.40 -22.74 -5.72
C ARG A 62 -13.88 -22.95 -5.57
N SER A 63 -13.18 -21.94 -5.07
CA SER A 63 -11.76 -22.04 -4.79
C SER A 63 -11.46 -23.01 -3.66
N PHE A 64 -12.36 -23.06 -2.66
CA PHE A 64 -12.30 -24.04 -1.57
C PHE A 64 -12.47 -25.47 -2.10
N ASP A 65 -13.47 -25.73 -2.96
CA ASP A 65 -13.68 -27.04 -3.54
C ASP A 65 -12.47 -27.54 -4.35
N ALA A 66 -11.85 -26.63 -5.13
CA ALA A 66 -10.63 -26.94 -5.88
C ALA A 66 -9.46 -27.30 -4.96
N SER A 67 -9.32 -26.59 -3.83
CA SER A 67 -8.30 -26.84 -2.81
C SER A 67 -8.54 -28.17 -2.10
N ALA A 68 -9.77 -28.41 -1.65
CA ALA A 68 -10.15 -29.65 -0.95
C ALA A 68 -9.91 -30.89 -1.84
N LEU A 69 -10.25 -30.79 -3.13
CA LEU A 69 -9.96 -31.87 -4.10
C LEU A 69 -8.44 -32.10 -4.26
N PHE A 70 -7.66 -31.03 -4.34
CA PHE A 70 -6.21 -31.12 -4.52
C PHE A 70 -5.51 -31.72 -3.30
N TYR A 71 -5.86 -31.28 -2.08
CA TYR A 71 -5.22 -31.75 -0.85
C TYR A 71 -5.84 -33.03 -0.27
N GLY A 72 -7.02 -33.44 -0.72
CA GLY A 72 -7.78 -34.56 -0.15
C GLY A 72 -8.34 -34.28 1.26
N ARG A 73 -8.39 -33.03 1.66
CA ARG A 73 -8.93 -32.55 2.95
C ARG A 73 -9.40 -31.10 2.84
N ASP A 74 -10.20 -30.66 3.81
CA ASP A 74 -10.66 -29.29 3.88
C ASP A 74 -9.50 -28.31 4.18
N VAL A 75 -9.21 -27.46 3.19
CA VAL A 75 -8.25 -26.35 3.32
C VAL A 75 -8.84 -25.13 2.64
N ALA A 76 -8.98 -24.03 3.35
CA ALA A 76 -9.46 -22.77 2.80
C ALA A 76 -8.31 -21.97 2.18
N PRO A 77 -8.14 -21.95 0.85
CA PRO A 77 -7.05 -21.24 0.20
C PRO A 77 -7.23 -19.71 0.27
N ILE A 78 -8.48 -19.28 0.43
CA ILE A 78 -8.90 -17.88 0.59
C ILE A 78 -9.89 -17.85 1.76
N TYR A 79 -9.54 -17.12 2.79
CA TYR A 79 -10.40 -16.87 3.95
C TYR A 79 -10.33 -15.41 4.43
N GLU A 80 -9.61 -14.55 3.69
CA GLU A 80 -9.48 -13.13 3.93
C GLU A 80 -9.71 -12.35 2.64
N VAL A 81 -10.38 -11.21 2.76
CA VAL A 81 -10.54 -10.25 1.68
C VAL A 81 -10.15 -8.85 2.16
N ILE A 82 -9.60 -8.00 1.29
CA ILE A 82 -9.23 -6.63 1.60
C ILE A 82 -10.28 -5.69 1.00
N LEU A 83 -10.83 -4.80 1.84
CA LEU A 83 -11.64 -3.66 1.40
C LEU A 83 -10.76 -2.42 1.30
N PRO A 84 -10.42 -1.92 0.10
CA PRO A 84 -9.68 -0.67 -0.06
C PRO A 84 -10.53 0.54 0.29
N MET A 85 -9.85 1.67 0.59
CA MET A 85 -10.51 2.96 0.88
C MET A 85 -11.61 2.82 1.95
N THR A 86 -11.32 2.03 2.98
CA THR A 86 -12.25 1.84 4.11
C THR A 86 -12.41 3.15 4.87
N ASP A 87 -13.65 3.61 4.98
CA ASP A 87 -14.04 4.86 5.62
C ASP A 87 -14.90 4.66 6.88
N ASN A 88 -15.55 3.50 7.03
CA ASN A 88 -16.40 3.19 8.16
C ASN A 88 -16.56 1.68 8.42
N ALA A 89 -17.03 1.32 9.59
CA ALA A 89 -17.25 -0.05 10.03
C ALA A 89 -18.37 -0.77 9.25
N ALA A 90 -19.41 -0.03 8.87
CA ALA A 90 -20.54 -0.60 8.17
C ALA A 90 -20.17 -1.15 6.79
N SER A 91 -19.28 -0.47 6.05
CA SER A 91 -18.76 -0.93 4.77
C SER A 91 -18.04 -2.28 4.90
N VAL A 92 -17.26 -2.47 5.98
CA VAL A 92 -16.57 -3.73 6.29
C VAL A 92 -17.58 -4.82 6.66
N ASP A 93 -18.55 -4.48 7.51
CA ASP A 93 -19.59 -5.41 7.98
C ASP A 93 -20.51 -5.87 6.85
N HIS A 94 -20.85 -5.02 5.90
CA HIS A 94 -21.65 -5.38 4.73
C HIS A 94 -20.99 -6.52 3.92
N ILE A 95 -19.67 -6.51 3.74
CA ILE A 95 -18.96 -7.57 3.03
C ILE A 95 -18.99 -8.87 3.83
N TYR A 96 -18.70 -8.80 5.13
CA TYR A 96 -18.76 -9.97 6.02
C TYR A 96 -20.14 -10.62 6.00
N ARG A 97 -21.22 -9.83 6.20
CA ARG A 97 -22.60 -10.34 6.20
C ARG A 97 -23.04 -10.82 4.84
N TYR A 98 -22.67 -10.12 3.76
CA TYR A 98 -23.01 -10.57 2.41
C TYR A 98 -22.43 -11.96 2.13
N TYR A 99 -21.16 -12.18 2.48
CA TYR A 99 -20.55 -13.48 2.31
C TYR A 99 -21.26 -14.55 3.17
N LYS A 100 -21.40 -14.31 4.47
CA LYS A 100 -21.98 -15.26 5.42
C LYS A 100 -23.45 -15.57 5.12
N ASP A 101 -24.26 -14.53 4.98
CA ASP A 101 -25.71 -14.68 4.99
C ASP A 101 -26.30 -14.90 3.57
N PHE A 102 -25.64 -14.35 2.53
CA PHE A 102 -26.16 -14.40 1.16
C PHE A 102 -25.40 -15.38 0.25
N ILE A 103 -24.10 -15.58 0.44
CA ILE A 103 -23.35 -16.56 -0.34
C ILE A 103 -23.44 -17.92 0.35
N VAL A 104 -22.95 -18.03 1.58
CA VAL A 104 -22.98 -19.28 2.34
C VAL A 104 -24.42 -19.65 2.73
N GLY A 105 -25.19 -18.72 3.24
CA GLY A 105 -26.58 -18.94 3.68
C GLY A 105 -27.53 -19.41 2.57
N ARG A 106 -27.15 -19.24 1.28
CA ARG A 106 -27.97 -19.79 0.18
C ARG A 106 -28.02 -21.33 0.18
N GLN A 107 -27.04 -22.00 0.77
CA GLN A 107 -26.97 -23.47 0.82
C GLN A 107 -28.17 -24.09 1.53
N ASP A 108 -28.81 -23.36 2.47
CA ASP A 108 -29.95 -23.84 3.26
C ASP A 108 -31.29 -23.58 2.59
N LYS A 109 -31.31 -22.87 1.46
CA LYS A 109 -32.52 -22.58 0.69
C LYS A 109 -32.99 -23.80 -0.09
N VAL A 110 -34.30 -24.09 -0.03
CA VAL A 110 -34.93 -25.13 -0.82
C VAL A 110 -35.44 -24.57 -2.14
N PHE A 111 -35.43 -25.36 -3.22
CA PHE A 111 -35.98 -24.94 -4.52
C PHE A 111 -37.48 -24.71 -4.47
N LYS A 112 -38.21 -25.61 -3.77
CA LYS A 112 -39.62 -25.51 -3.49
C LYS A 112 -39.95 -26.25 -2.20
N LYS A 113 -41.13 -26.04 -1.64
CA LYS A 113 -41.58 -26.71 -0.41
C LYS A 113 -41.45 -28.23 -0.54
N GLY A 114 -40.71 -28.87 0.35
CA GLY A 114 -40.48 -30.33 0.39
C GLY A 114 -39.38 -30.84 -0.55
N ASP A 115 -38.63 -29.96 -1.19
CA ASP A 115 -37.50 -30.32 -2.06
C ASP A 115 -36.17 -30.29 -1.30
N ILE A 116 -35.09 -30.73 -1.94
CA ILE A 116 -33.73 -30.63 -1.43
C ILE A 116 -33.26 -29.18 -1.35
N THR A 117 -32.26 -28.93 -0.49
CA THR A 117 -31.59 -27.64 -0.42
C THR A 117 -30.58 -27.48 -1.53
N ILE A 118 -30.13 -26.23 -1.76
CA ILE A 118 -29.05 -25.95 -2.70
C ILE A 118 -27.75 -26.69 -2.25
N GLY A 119 -27.47 -26.70 -0.95
CA GLY A 119 -26.29 -27.40 -0.41
C GLY A 119 -26.33 -28.92 -0.57
N GLN A 120 -27.54 -29.52 -0.54
CA GLN A 120 -27.70 -30.95 -0.84
C GLN A 120 -27.51 -31.27 -2.34
N TRP A 121 -27.75 -30.27 -3.21
CA TRP A 121 -27.62 -30.45 -4.66
C TRP A 121 -26.20 -30.27 -5.15
N ILE A 122 -25.51 -29.21 -4.71
CA ILE A 122 -24.20 -28.81 -5.26
C ILE A 122 -23.04 -28.86 -4.26
N GLY A 123 -23.29 -29.28 -3.02
CA GLY A 123 -22.30 -29.30 -1.93
C GLY A 123 -22.39 -28.10 -1.01
N GLN A 124 -21.65 -28.18 0.10
CA GLN A 124 -21.60 -27.12 1.12
C GLN A 124 -20.73 -25.95 0.66
N PHE A 125 -21.14 -24.74 1.02
CA PHE A 125 -20.36 -23.53 0.74
C PHE A 125 -19.36 -23.30 1.88
N LYS A 126 -18.07 -23.40 1.58
CA LYS A 126 -16.96 -23.21 2.52
C LYS A 126 -15.97 -22.17 1.99
N PRO A 127 -15.22 -21.47 2.88
CA PRO A 127 -15.37 -21.43 4.35
C PRO A 127 -16.71 -20.79 4.77
N ALA A 128 -17.16 -21.04 6.00
CA ALA A 128 -18.44 -20.50 6.49
C ALA A 128 -18.45 -18.96 6.64
N THR A 129 -17.28 -18.37 6.87
CA THR A 129 -17.07 -16.94 6.99
C THR A 129 -15.74 -16.56 6.33
N VAL A 130 -15.57 -15.27 6.03
CA VAL A 130 -14.30 -14.67 5.62
C VAL A 130 -13.96 -13.50 6.54
N ASN A 131 -12.68 -13.30 6.83
CA ASN A 131 -12.23 -12.10 7.50
C ASN A 131 -12.14 -10.95 6.49
N VAL A 132 -12.62 -9.78 6.86
CA VAL A 132 -12.52 -8.58 6.02
C VAL A 132 -11.45 -7.67 6.61
N ILE A 133 -10.40 -7.43 5.86
CA ILE A 133 -9.27 -6.57 6.24
C ILE A 133 -9.61 -5.15 5.78
N PRO A 134 -9.88 -4.21 6.69
CA PRO A 134 -10.07 -2.82 6.33
C PRO A 134 -8.72 -2.21 5.93
N LEU A 135 -8.68 -1.55 4.76
CA LEU A 135 -7.51 -0.81 4.28
C LEU A 135 -7.82 0.68 4.30
N MET A 136 -7.14 1.41 5.20
CA MET A 136 -7.23 2.87 5.32
C MET A 136 -6.13 3.52 4.47
N GLU A 137 -6.53 4.40 3.54
CA GLU A 137 -5.64 4.99 2.55
C GLU A 137 -5.42 6.51 2.73
N ASP A 138 -6.15 7.15 3.62
CA ASP A 138 -5.99 8.57 3.94
C ASP A 138 -5.74 8.82 5.43
N LEU A 139 -5.30 10.04 5.77
CA LEU A 139 -4.93 10.43 7.12
C LEU A 139 -6.11 10.31 8.10
N TYR A 140 -7.29 10.79 7.70
CA TYR A 140 -8.45 10.87 8.58
C TYR A 140 -8.89 9.47 9.03
N HIS A 141 -9.02 8.53 8.06
CA HIS A 141 -9.44 7.16 8.37
C HIS A 141 -8.32 6.35 9.02
N GLN A 142 -7.04 6.65 8.76
CA GLN A 142 -5.95 6.07 9.54
C GLN A 142 -5.98 6.50 11.01
N LEU A 143 -6.22 7.78 11.27
CA LEU A 143 -6.37 8.27 12.64
C LEU A 143 -7.62 7.76 13.35
N ALA A 144 -8.64 7.32 12.62
CA ALA A 144 -9.86 6.70 13.13
C ALA A 144 -9.84 5.16 13.06
N ALA A 145 -8.71 4.54 12.71
CA ALA A 145 -8.62 3.09 12.48
C ALA A 145 -9.06 2.25 13.69
N ASP A 146 -8.70 2.68 14.89
CA ASP A 146 -9.14 2.04 16.15
C ASP A 146 -10.65 2.11 16.35
N THR A 147 -11.28 3.23 16.06
CA THR A 147 -12.74 3.41 16.15
C THR A 147 -13.45 2.54 15.14
N ILE A 148 -13.03 2.56 13.86
CA ILE A 148 -13.61 1.74 12.78
C ILE A 148 -13.50 0.26 13.12
N VAL A 149 -12.34 -0.20 13.59
CA VAL A 149 -12.11 -1.62 13.94
C VAL A 149 -12.91 -2.00 15.18
N ARG A 150 -12.98 -1.16 16.20
CA ARG A 150 -13.80 -1.38 17.39
C ARG A 150 -15.28 -1.57 17.04
N GLU A 151 -15.84 -0.69 16.24
CA GLU A 151 -17.22 -0.77 15.79
C GLU A 151 -17.47 -2.04 14.97
N TYR A 152 -16.58 -2.36 14.03
CA TYR A 152 -16.69 -3.56 13.21
C TYR A 152 -16.68 -4.85 14.03
N LEU A 153 -15.84 -4.93 15.07
CA LEU A 153 -15.70 -6.13 15.90
C LEU A 153 -16.74 -6.24 17.01
N SER A 154 -17.55 -5.21 17.24
CA SER A 154 -18.46 -5.13 18.41
C SER A 154 -19.48 -6.27 18.51
N ASP A 155 -19.87 -6.87 17.38
CA ASP A 155 -20.82 -7.97 17.29
C ASP A 155 -20.26 -9.25 16.65
N LYS A 156 -18.93 -9.32 16.51
CA LYS A 156 -18.25 -10.48 15.95
C LYS A 156 -17.78 -11.45 17.03
N PRO A 157 -17.75 -12.75 16.75
CA PRO A 157 -17.12 -13.69 17.66
C PRO A 157 -15.62 -13.37 17.72
N VAL A 158 -15.08 -13.37 18.93
CA VAL A 158 -13.62 -13.30 19.13
C VAL A 158 -12.99 -14.57 18.58
N THR A 159 -12.08 -14.43 17.63
CA THR A 159 -11.30 -15.54 17.09
C THR A 159 -9.87 -15.46 17.60
N GLU A 160 -9.23 -16.62 17.85
CA GLU A 160 -7.82 -16.67 18.25
C GLU A 160 -6.89 -16.07 17.18
N ASP A 161 -7.30 -16.15 15.91
CA ASP A 161 -6.56 -15.59 14.79
C ASP A 161 -6.59 -14.04 14.74
N GLY A 162 -7.40 -13.39 15.60
CA GLY A 162 -7.50 -11.93 15.67
C GLY A 162 -8.00 -11.26 14.39
N GLN A 163 -7.73 -9.95 14.26
CA GLN A 163 -8.14 -9.12 13.12
C GLN A 163 -6.95 -8.44 12.48
N ARG A 164 -6.80 -8.60 11.18
CA ARG A 164 -5.79 -7.87 10.40
C ARG A 164 -6.32 -6.49 10.00
N VAL A 165 -5.45 -5.48 10.08
CA VAL A 165 -5.77 -4.09 9.74
C VAL A 165 -4.68 -3.55 8.80
N PHE A 166 -5.08 -2.97 7.67
CA PHE A 166 -4.14 -2.56 6.64
C PHE A 166 -4.06 -1.03 6.57
N LEU A 167 -2.86 -0.50 6.81
CA LEU A 167 -2.54 0.92 6.70
C LEU A 167 -1.72 1.17 5.44
N ALA A 168 -2.18 2.08 4.58
CA ALA A 168 -1.40 2.54 3.45
C ALA A 168 -0.31 3.51 3.88
N ARG A 169 0.84 3.51 3.18
CA ARG A 169 1.93 4.49 3.37
C ARG A 169 2.09 5.41 2.16
N SER A 170 1.82 4.89 0.96
CA SER A 170 2.03 5.62 -0.29
C SER A 170 0.98 6.71 -0.55
N ASP A 171 -0.28 6.40 -0.30
CA ASP A 171 -1.38 7.33 -0.57
C ASP A 171 -1.42 8.49 0.44
N PRO A 172 -1.22 8.27 1.75
CA PRO A 172 -1.01 9.36 2.69
C PRO A 172 0.19 10.24 2.34
N ALA A 173 1.32 9.67 1.86
CA ALA A 173 2.45 10.48 1.45
C ALA A 173 2.10 11.42 0.30
N MET A 174 1.32 10.95 -0.66
CA MET A 174 0.89 11.77 -1.80
C MET A 174 -0.02 12.92 -1.39
N ASN A 175 -0.84 12.71 -0.36
CA ASN A 175 -1.81 13.71 0.10
C ASN A 175 -1.27 14.65 1.19
N TYR A 176 -0.32 14.17 2.01
CA TYR A 176 0.12 14.87 3.23
C TYR A 176 1.65 15.00 3.33
N GLY A 177 2.38 14.56 2.32
CA GLY A 177 3.85 14.49 2.31
C GLY A 177 4.40 13.34 3.14
N THR A 178 5.71 13.14 3.04
CA THR A 178 6.40 12.02 3.67
C THR A 178 6.27 12.02 5.20
N PHE A 179 6.50 13.17 5.84
CA PHE A 179 6.41 13.29 7.30
C PHE A 179 4.97 13.08 7.79
N GLY A 180 3.98 13.73 7.16
CA GLY A 180 2.58 13.56 7.52
C GLY A 180 2.10 12.10 7.43
N ALA A 181 2.55 11.37 6.42
CA ALA A 181 2.22 9.95 6.28
C ALA A 181 2.87 9.06 7.36
N VAL A 182 4.10 9.37 7.79
CA VAL A 182 4.75 8.64 8.91
C VAL A 182 4.00 8.90 10.21
N VAL A 183 3.66 10.15 10.49
CA VAL A 183 2.89 10.52 11.68
C VAL A 183 1.56 9.78 11.71
N SER A 184 0.79 9.78 10.61
CA SER A 184 -0.50 9.09 10.59
C SER A 184 -0.37 7.58 10.84
N ASN A 185 0.62 6.93 10.20
CA ASN A 185 0.85 5.50 10.41
C ASN A 185 1.24 5.19 11.87
N LYS A 186 2.14 5.97 12.48
CA LYS A 186 2.59 5.73 13.87
C LYS A 186 1.47 5.96 14.87
N VAL A 187 0.69 7.02 14.72
CA VAL A 187 -0.48 7.27 15.58
C VAL A 187 -1.51 6.14 15.44
N ALA A 188 -1.81 5.72 14.21
CA ALA A 188 -2.72 4.61 13.96
C ALA A 188 -2.24 3.31 14.61
N LEU A 189 -0.96 2.95 14.44
CA LEU A 189 -0.36 1.75 15.04
C LEU A 189 -0.45 1.77 16.57
N MET A 190 -0.14 2.89 17.19
CA MET A 190 -0.23 3.05 18.65
C MET A 190 -1.69 2.91 19.14
N ARG A 191 -2.66 3.51 18.44
CA ARG A 191 -4.09 3.40 18.78
C ARG A 191 -4.62 1.98 18.59
N LEU A 192 -4.20 1.27 17.53
CA LEU A 192 -4.56 -0.13 17.29
C LEU A 192 -3.99 -1.06 18.37
N GLU A 193 -2.75 -0.86 18.82
CA GLU A 193 -2.17 -1.64 19.91
C GLU A 193 -2.95 -1.43 21.22
N LYS A 194 -3.29 -0.18 21.54
CA LYS A 194 -4.13 0.14 22.69
C LYS A 194 -5.50 -0.53 22.57
N LEU A 195 -6.15 -0.43 21.41
CA LEU A 195 -7.44 -1.07 21.14
C LEU A 195 -7.35 -2.60 21.34
N SER A 196 -6.32 -3.25 20.77
CA SER A 196 -6.11 -4.69 20.92
C SER A 196 -6.11 -5.14 22.38
N THR A 197 -5.43 -4.37 23.22
CA THR A 197 -5.39 -4.61 24.67
C THR A 197 -6.76 -4.38 25.33
N GLU A 198 -7.48 -3.34 24.96
CA GLU A 198 -8.77 -2.96 25.54
C GLU A 198 -9.88 -3.98 25.24
N ILE A 199 -9.93 -4.48 24.00
CA ILE A 199 -10.99 -5.41 23.57
C ILE A 199 -10.60 -6.89 23.72
N GLY A 200 -9.33 -7.17 24.04
CA GLY A 200 -8.83 -8.55 24.18
C GLY A 200 -8.78 -9.36 22.88
N VAL A 201 -8.78 -8.68 21.73
CA VAL A 201 -8.66 -9.28 20.38
C VAL A 201 -7.31 -8.92 19.80
N PRO A 202 -6.48 -9.89 19.38
CA PRO A 202 -5.22 -9.59 18.68
C PRO A 202 -5.48 -8.79 17.41
N LEU A 203 -4.82 -7.65 17.26
CA LEU A 203 -4.85 -6.86 16.02
C LEU A 203 -3.50 -6.97 15.32
N HIS A 204 -3.52 -7.34 14.04
CA HIS A 204 -2.33 -7.65 13.25
C HIS A 204 -2.13 -6.60 12.13
N PRO A 205 -1.33 -5.55 12.36
CA PRO A 205 -1.13 -4.50 11.38
C PRO A 205 -0.40 -4.98 10.11
N ILE A 206 -0.91 -4.56 8.96
CA ILE A 206 -0.26 -4.64 7.67
C ILE A 206 0.13 -3.23 7.26
N LEU A 207 1.36 -3.02 6.80
CA LEU A 207 1.80 -1.72 6.27
C LEU A 207 2.13 -1.80 4.79
N GLY A 208 1.43 -0.99 3.99
CA GLY A 208 1.56 -0.92 2.54
C GLY A 208 2.58 0.11 2.08
N ALA A 209 3.84 -0.30 1.91
CA ALA A 209 4.92 0.57 1.48
C ALA A 209 5.51 0.19 0.12
N GLY A 210 6.15 1.15 -0.53
CA GLY A 210 6.91 0.95 -1.77
C GLY A 210 8.39 1.20 -1.59
N SER A 211 9.20 0.89 -2.62
CA SER A 211 10.66 1.00 -2.55
C SER A 211 11.18 2.42 -2.70
N ALA A 212 10.43 3.32 -3.34
CA ALA A 212 10.81 4.74 -3.37
C ALA A 212 10.77 5.32 -1.94
N PRO A 213 11.72 6.19 -1.55
CA PRO A 213 11.71 6.83 -0.23
C PRO A 213 10.38 7.52 0.08
N PHE A 214 9.80 8.25 -0.87
CA PHE A 214 8.47 8.85 -0.75
C PHE A 214 7.36 7.87 -0.37
N ARG A 215 7.47 6.64 -0.84
CA ARG A 215 6.47 5.60 -0.64
C ARG A 215 6.80 4.68 0.55
N GLY A 216 7.80 5.03 1.35
CA GLY A 216 8.18 4.34 2.57
C GLY A 216 9.58 3.75 2.59
N ASN A 217 10.30 3.77 1.45
CA ASN A 217 11.69 3.28 1.36
C ASN A 217 11.86 1.79 1.74
N LEU A 218 10.85 0.96 1.44
CA LEU A 218 10.94 -0.48 1.68
C LEU A 218 11.59 -1.17 0.47
N SER A 219 12.89 -1.36 0.55
CA SER A 219 13.71 -2.05 -0.44
C SER A 219 14.54 -3.15 0.23
N PRO A 220 15.17 -4.07 -0.52
CA PRO A 220 16.07 -5.06 0.07
C PRO A 220 17.21 -4.45 0.91
N ARG A 221 17.70 -3.26 0.55
CA ARG A 221 18.77 -2.57 1.28
C ARG A 221 18.30 -1.89 2.56
N THR A 222 17.05 -1.45 2.60
CA THR A 222 16.51 -0.65 3.70
C THR A 222 15.56 -1.42 4.61
N VAL A 223 15.29 -2.70 4.32
CA VAL A 223 14.31 -3.52 5.05
C VAL A 223 14.53 -3.51 6.56
N ARG A 224 15.79 -3.59 7.02
CA ARG A 224 16.12 -3.57 8.46
C ARG A 224 15.83 -2.21 9.10
N ARG A 225 16.05 -1.12 8.37
CA ARG A 225 15.72 0.24 8.79
C ARG A 225 14.20 0.41 8.84
N PHE A 226 13.51 -0.01 7.80
CA PHE A 226 12.06 0.10 7.69
C PHE A 226 11.33 -0.68 8.81
N THR A 227 11.75 -1.90 9.11
CA THR A 227 11.16 -2.68 10.22
C THR A 227 11.41 -2.08 11.60
N ARG A 228 12.53 -1.37 11.77
CA ARG A 228 12.82 -0.63 13.02
C ARG A 228 12.01 0.67 13.12
N GLU A 229 11.63 1.27 11.99
CA GLU A 229 10.75 2.44 11.97
C GLU A 229 9.32 2.07 12.40
N TYR A 230 8.87 0.86 12.05
CA TYR A 230 7.52 0.37 12.32
C TYR A 230 7.54 -0.99 13.06
N PRO A 231 8.02 -1.04 14.29
CA PRO A 231 8.32 -2.31 14.98
C PRO A 231 7.09 -3.16 15.29
N SER A 232 5.89 -2.58 15.41
CA SER A 232 4.64 -3.32 15.71
C SER A 232 3.94 -3.89 14.47
N VAL A 233 4.47 -3.64 13.28
CA VAL A 233 3.86 -4.13 12.05
C VAL A 233 4.22 -5.59 11.83
N GLU A 234 3.23 -6.44 11.61
CA GLU A 234 3.45 -7.88 11.41
C GLU A 234 3.59 -8.27 9.94
N THR A 235 3.00 -7.51 9.04
CA THR A 235 3.05 -7.80 7.61
C THR A 235 3.45 -6.56 6.82
N PHE A 236 4.48 -6.69 5.98
CA PHE A 236 4.93 -5.66 5.06
C PHE A 236 4.64 -6.05 3.61
N THR A 237 4.14 -5.10 2.81
CA THR A 237 3.91 -5.36 1.38
C THR A 237 5.22 -5.25 0.60
N LEU A 238 5.64 -6.33 -0.05
CA LEU A 238 6.77 -6.31 -0.98
C LEU A 238 6.26 -6.06 -2.40
N GLN A 239 6.48 -4.86 -2.91
CA GLN A 239 6.00 -4.45 -4.22
C GLN A 239 6.97 -4.82 -5.36
N SER A 240 6.57 -4.51 -6.60
CA SER A 240 7.32 -4.89 -7.80
C SER A 240 8.77 -4.43 -7.81
N ALA A 241 9.05 -3.20 -7.34
CA ALA A 241 10.41 -2.68 -7.32
C ALA A 241 11.31 -3.47 -6.37
N PHE A 242 10.81 -3.87 -5.20
CA PHE A 242 11.53 -4.74 -4.28
C PHE A 242 11.98 -6.04 -4.97
N LYS A 243 11.08 -6.65 -5.75
CA LYS A 243 11.31 -7.95 -6.39
C LYS A 243 12.13 -7.88 -7.69
N TYR A 244 11.96 -6.83 -8.49
CA TYR A 244 12.46 -6.81 -9.86
C TYR A 244 13.56 -5.77 -10.13
N ASP A 245 13.77 -4.79 -9.22
CA ASP A 245 14.75 -3.72 -9.41
C ASP A 245 15.98 -3.86 -8.51
N SER A 246 16.10 -4.99 -7.82
CA SER A 246 17.22 -5.30 -6.94
C SER A 246 17.87 -6.62 -7.33
N PRO A 247 19.15 -6.84 -7.03
CA PRO A 247 19.82 -8.11 -7.20
C PRO A 247 19.14 -9.23 -6.41
N LEU A 248 19.16 -10.44 -6.97
CA LEU A 248 18.45 -11.60 -6.40
C LEU A 248 18.97 -12.00 -5.01
N ASP A 249 20.27 -11.88 -4.77
CA ASP A 249 20.91 -12.13 -3.48
C ASP A 249 20.41 -11.15 -2.42
N GLU A 250 20.42 -9.84 -2.70
CA GLU A 250 19.85 -8.83 -1.81
C GLU A 250 18.37 -9.11 -1.47
N ILE A 251 17.57 -9.54 -2.48
CA ILE A 251 16.15 -9.90 -2.28
C ILE A 251 16.03 -11.11 -1.35
N ARG A 252 16.83 -12.16 -1.58
CA ARG A 252 16.81 -13.38 -0.77
C ARG A 252 17.18 -13.09 0.69
N ASP A 253 18.22 -12.30 0.91
CA ASP A 253 18.67 -11.91 2.24
C ASP A 253 17.60 -11.09 2.98
N ALA A 254 16.97 -10.15 2.29
CA ALA A 254 15.91 -9.32 2.86
C ALA A 254 14.66 -10.16 3.21
N VAL A 255 14.24 -11.07 2.33
CA VAL A 255 13.11 -11.96 2.59
C VAL A 255 13.44 -12.95 3.71
N HIS A 256 14.67 -13.49 3.73
CA HIS A 256 15.14 -14.36 4.81
C HIS A 256 15.11 -13.64 6.16
N TYR A 257 15.58 -12.39 6.20
CA TYR A 257 15.48 -11.55 7.40
C TYR A 257 14.05 -11.38 7.87
N LEU A 258 13.12 -11.00 6.98
CA LEU A 258 11.71 -10.81 7.34
C LEU A 258 11.04 -12.09 7.86
N ARG A 259 11.43 -13.26 7.33
CA ARG A 259 10.79 -14.53 7.69
C ARG A 259 11.37 -15.17 8.96
N HIS A 260 12.64 -14.94 9.26
CA HIS A 260 13.35 -15.72 10.27
C HIS A 260 14.02 -14.89 11.37
N HIS A 261 14.18 -13.58 11.16
CA HIS A 261 14.90 -12.72 12.11
C HIS A 261 14.06 -11.54 12.59
N TYR A 262 13.05 -11.14 11.83
CA TYR A 262 12.15 -10.08 12.27
C TYR A 262 11.08 -10.66 13.20
N VAL A 263 10.98 -10.07 14.39
CA VAL A 263 9.92 -10.37 15.34
C VAL A 263 9.19 -9.06 15.63
N PRO A 264 7.87 -9.00 15.39
CA PRO A 264 7.09 -7.82 15.73
C PRO A 264 7.19 -7.47 17.22
N GLY A 265 7.33 -6.19 17.49
CA GLY A 265 7.38 -5.63 18.83
C GLY A 265 6.15 -4.79 19.15
N LYS A 266 6.33 -3.81 20.03
CA LYS A 266 5.30 -2.83 20.37
C LYS A 266 5.37 -1.62 19.46
N ALA A 267 4.24 -0.92 19.29
CA ALA A 267 4.21 0.36 18.61
C ALA A 267 5.12 1.37 19.33
N THR A 268 5.81 2.17 18.54
CA THR A 268 6.63 3.26 19.09
C THR A 268 5.74 4.24 19.85
N PRO A 269 5.97 4.49 21.13
CA PRO A 269 5.23 5.50 21.86
C PRO A 269 5.61 6.89 21.34
N ILE A 270 4.62 7.65 20.87
CA ILE A 270 4.76 9.04 20.46
C ILE A 270 3.64 9.87 21.10
N ASP A 271 3.92 11.15 21.32
CA ASP A 271 2.85 12.10 21.65
C ASP A 271 2.09 12.43 20.35
N ALA A 272 0.85 11.94 20.26
CA ALA A 272 0.05 12.05 19.05
C ALA A 272 -0.33 13.52 18.75
N ASP A 273 -0.61 14.31 19.77
CA ASP A 273 -1.00 15.71 19.61
C ASP A 273 0.19 16.57 19.17
N GLU A 274 1.36 16.36 19.75
CA GLU A 274 2.60 16.99 19.30
C GLU A 274 2.96 16.58 17.88
N ALA A 275 2.89 15.29 17.55
CA ALA A 275 3.22 14.78 16.22
C ALA A 275 2.30 15.36 15.14
N LEU A 276 1.00 15.46 15.40
CA LEU A 276 0.04 16.07 14.49
C LEU A 276 0.26 17.57 14.37
N ALA A 277 0.56 18.27 15.47
CA ALA A 277 0.86 19.69 15.45
C ALA A 277 2.14 20.02 14.65
N LEU A 278 3.13 19.13 14.63
CA LEU A 278 4.32 19.26 13.77
C LEU A 278 4.01 18.93 12.30
N ALA A 279 3.11 17.98 12.04
CA ALA A 279 2.76 17.56 10.69
C ALA A 279 1.89 18.56 9.94
N ASP A 280 1.07 19.34 10.64
CA ASP A 280 0.12 20.27 10.01
C ASP A 280 0.80 21.36 9.17
N PRO A 281 1.73 22.19 9.70
CA PRO A 281 2.42 23.19 8.91
C PRO A 281 3.27 22.59 7.77
N TYR A 282 3.88 21.43 8.01
CA TYR A 282 4.61 20.71 6.97
C TYR A 282 3.67 20.29 5.83
N THR A 283 2.53 19.70 6.16
CA THR A 283 1.52 19.25 5.18
C THR A 283 0.96 20.41 4.37
N LYS A 284 0.73 21.56 5.00
CA LYS A 284 0.27 22.77 4.31
C LYS A 284 1.26 23.21 3.24
N VAL A 285 2.52 23.37 3.60
CA VAL A 285 3.57 23.76 2.65
C VAL A 285 3.78 22.70 1.56
N TYR A 286 3.73 21.41 1.93
CA TYR A 286 3.76 20.31 0.97
C TYR A 286 2.67 20.45 -0.09
N LYS A 287 1.42 20.66 0.33
CA LYS A 287 0.28 20.82 -0.58
C LYS A 287 0.43 22.01 -1.50
N GLU A 288 0.85 23.17 -0.98
CA GLU A 288 1.11 24.37 -1.78
C GLU A 288 2.13 24.10 -2.89
N GLN A 289 3.25 23.46 -2.55
CA GLN A 289 4.30 23.09 -3.52
C GLN A 289 3.83 22.04 -4.54
N VAL A 290 3.04 21.06 -4.12
CA VAL A 290 2.45 20.07 -5.05
C VAL A 290 1.49 20.75 -6.03
N MET A 291 0.69 21.69 -5.57
CA MET A 291 -0.24 22.44 -6.44
C MET A 291 0.51 23.23 -7.53
N GLU A 292 1.63 23.87 -7.18
CA GLU A 292 2.49 24.57 -8.16
C GLU A 292 3.06 23.59 -9.21
N LEU A 293 3.42 22.38 -8.81
CA LEU A 293 4.02 21.36 -9.67
C LEU A 293 2.99 20.50 -10.42
N ALA A 294 1.72 20.52 -10.06
CA ALA A 294 0.71 19.59 -10.58
C ALA A 294 0.60 19.63 -12.10
N GLY A 295 0.69 20.80 -12.71
CA GLY A 295 0.63 20.96 -14.17
C GLY A 295 1.75 20.23 -14.92
N VAL A 296 2.99 20.32 -14.43
CA VAL A 296 4.15 19.65 -15.03
C VAL A 296 4.15 18.16 -14.69
N VAL A 297 3.76 17.78 -13.47
CA VAL A 297 3.63 16.39 -13.05
C VAL A 297 2.62 15.65 -13.93
N ASN A 298 1.45 16.23 -14.20
CA ASN A 298 0.43 15.65 -15.06
C ASN A 298 0.90 15.51 -16.52
N LYS A 299 1.72 16.45 -17.01
CA LYS A 299 2.35 16.33 -18.33
C LYS A 299 3.38 15.21 -18.34
N MET A 300 4.25 15.16 -17.34
CA MET A 300 5.31 14.17 -17.23
C MET A 300 4.76 12.76 -17.04
N ALA A 301 3.66 12.61 -16.30
CA ALA A 301 3.03 11.31 -16.05
C ALA A 301 2.62 10.55 -17.32
N LYS A 302 2.42 11.25 -18.44
CA LYS A 302 2.11 10.65 -19.75
C LYS A 302 3.30 9.89 -20.35
N PHE A 303 4.51 10.24 -19.94
CA PHE A 303 5.76 9.62 -20.39
C PHE A 303 6.26 8.52 -19.43
N ILE A 304 5.60 8.33 -18.28
CA ILE A 304 5.99 7.29 -17.35
C ILE A 304 5.56 5.92 -17.90
N PRO A 305 6.52 5.01 -18.18
CA PRO A 305 6.21 3.72 -18.75
C PRO A 305 5.36 2.85 -17.82
N LYS A 306 4.41 2.15 -18.39
CA LYS A 306 3.66 1.11 -17.67
C LYS A 306 4.55 -0.10 -17.49
N ARG A 307 4.90 -0.45 -16.27
CA ARG A 307 5.79 -1.59 -15.95
C ARG A 307 5.18 -2.95 -16.21
N ARG A 308 3.85 -3.05 -16.23
CA ARG A 308 3.12 -4.27 -16.48
C ARG A 308 2.14 -4.03 -17.61
N ASP A 309 2.23 -4.87 -18.60
CA ASP A 309 1.14 -5.04 -19.55
C ASP A 309 0.04 -5.83 -18.79
N ARG A 310 -0.72 -5.10 -17.96
CA ARG A 310 -1.92 -5.67 -17.34
C ARG A 310 -2.94 -5.74 -18.47
N LYS A 311 -3.06 -6.92 -19.06
CA LYS A 311 -4.15 -7.19 -19.98
C LYS A 311 -5.45 -6.79 -19.29
N LEU A 312 -6.21 -5.87 -19.88
CA LEU A 312 -7.52 -5.44 -19.39
C LEU A 312 -7.54 -4.66 -18.06
N HIS A 313 -6.43 -4.04 -17.64
CA HIS A 313 -6.54 -3.04 -16.58
C HIS A 313 -7.32 -1.83 -17.14
N THR A 314 -8.63 -1.95 -17.09
CA THR A 314 -9.52 -0.80 -17.19
C THR A 314 -9.22 0.05 -15.98
N GLY A 315 -8.61 1.22 -16.19
CA GLY A 315 -8.42 2.17 -15.11
C GLY A 315 -9.74 2.38 -14.37
N LEU A 316 -9.68 2.73 -13.10
CA LEU A 316 -10.88 3.06 -12.33
C LEU A 316 -11.64 4.17 -13.04
N PHE A 317 -12.76 3.84 -13.67
CA PHE A 317 -13.66 4.84 -14.25
C PHE A 317 -14.18 5.74 -13.12
N GLY A 318 -13.87 7.05 -13.21
CA GLY A 318 -14.33 8.04 -12.25
C GLY A 318 -13.50 8.16 -10.96
N TYR A 319 -12.44 7.36 -10.78
CA TYR A 319 -11.51 7.55 -9.68
C TYR A 319 -10.32 8.40 -10.12
N ALA A 320 -10.41 9.70 -9.87
CA ALA A 320 -9.29 10.61 -9.96
C ALA A 320 -8.85 10.97 -8.54
N ARG A 321 -7.57 10.80 -8.23
CA ARG A 321 -7.02 11.36 -6.99
C ARG A 321 -7.02 12.87 -7.13
N SER A 322 -7.70 13.54 -6.23
CA SER A 322 -7.71 14.99 -6.17
C SER A 322 -7.04 15.45 -4.89
N LEU A 323 -6.17 16.40 -5.00
CA LEU A 323 -5.64 17.18 -3.89
C LEU A 323 -6.23 18.60 -4.04
N ASP A 324 -7.08 19.00 -3.11
CA ASP A 324 -7.72 20.32 -3.09
C ASP A 324 -8.28 20.75 -4.48
N GLY A 325 -8.97 19.83 -5.18
CA GLY A 325 -9.60 20.07 -6.48
C GLY A 325 -8.68 19.88 -7.71
N VAL A 326 -7.40 19.58 -7.52
CA VAL A 326 -6.46 19.30 -8.62
C VAL A 326 -6.30 17.78 -8.78
N THR A 327 -6.52 17.29 -9.99
CA THR A 327 -6.29 15.88 -10.33
C THR A 327 -4.80 15.59 -10.40
N LEU A 328 -4.36 14.54 -9.70
CA LEU A 328 -2.98 14.06 -9.69
C LEU A 328 -2.92 12.63 -10.25
N PRO A 329 -1.78 12.20 -10.83
CA PRO A 329 -1.58 10.83 -11.24
C PRO A 329 -1.46 9.92 -10.00
N ARG A 330 -1.55 8.59 -10.18
CA ARG A 330 -1.35 7.62 -9.08
C ARG A 330 0.06 7.73 -8.50
N ALA A 331 0.24 7.29 -7.24
CA ALA A 331 1.47 7.48 -6.46
C ALA A 331 2.76 7.08 -7.20
N ILE A 332 2.77 5.97 -7.96
CA ILE A 332 3.94 5.56 -8.74
C ILE A 332 4.27 6.59 -9.83
N SER A 333 3.26 7.00 -10.62
CA SER A 333 3.49 7.98 -11.69
C SER A 333 3.81 9.36 -11.16
N PHE A 334 3.21 9.77 -10.05
CA PHE A 334 3.53 11.01 -9.33
C PHE A 334 5.01 11.03 -8.90
N THR A 335 5.44 10.01 -8.17
CA THR A 335 6.81 9.88 -7.69
C THR A 335 7.81 9.82 -8.86
N ALA A 336 7.53 8.98 -9.86
CA ALA A 336 8.38 8.84 -11.05
C ALA A 336 8.51 10.16 -11.83
N SER A 337 7.41 10.92 -11.96
CA SER A 337 7.43 12.23 -12.64
C SER A 337 8.36 13.21 -11.93
N LEU A 338 8.22 13.34 -10.62
CA LEU A 338 9.02 14.29 -9.84
C LEU A 338 10.51 13.89 -9.82
N TYR A 339 10.83 12.62 -9.61
CA TYR A 339 12.22 12.16 -9.72
C TYR A 339 12.82 12.38 -11.12
N SER A 340 12.02 12.18 -12.17
CA SER A 340 12.48 12.43 -13.54
C SER A 340 12.71 13.91 -13.85
N LEU A 341 11.98 14.79 -13.16
CA LEU A 341 12.19 16.23 -13.21
C LEU A 341 13.34 16.70 -12.31
N GLY A 342 14.03 15.78 -11.61
CA GLY A 342 15.12 16.10 -10.69
C GLY A 342 14.66 16.68 -9.36
N MET A 343 13.39 16.51 -9.00
CA MET A 343 12.80 16.99 -7.75
C MET A 343 12.20 15.83 -6.96
N PRO A 344 12.94 15.14 -6.09
CA PRO A 344 12.40 14.11 -5.22
C PRO A 344 11.23 14.63 -4.36
N PRO A 345 10.06 13.99 -4.38
CA PRO A 345 8.88 14.49 -3.67
C PRO A 345 9.01 14.49 -2.14
N GLU A 346 9.96 13.74 -1.59
CA GLU A 346 10.30 13.69 -0.16
C GLU A 346 10.76 15.05 0.37
N LEU A 347 11.31 15.88 -0.52
CA LEU A 347 11.86 17.20 -0.18
C LEU A 347 10.78 18.28 -0.10
N LEU A 348 9.58 18.00 -0.65
CA LEU A 348 8.45 18.91 -0.55
C LEU A 348 7.98 19.01 0.90
N GLY A 349 7.65 20.23 1.32
CA GLY A 349 7.24 20.53 2.70
C GLY A 349 8.39 20.83 3.66
N LEU A 350 9.66 20.50 3.33
CA LEU A 350 10.80 20.68 4.24
C LEU A 350 11.02 22.14 4.65
N THR A 351 10.64 23.10 3.81
CA THR A 351 10.77 24.53 4.11
C THR A 351 9.91 24.99 5.27
N ALA A 352 8.93 24.18 5.72
CA ALA A 352 8.15 24.44 6.92
C ALA A 352 8.93 24.23 8.23
N PHE A 353 9.98 23.39 8.21
CA PHE A 353 10.75 23.11 9.41
C PHE A 353 11.73 24.22 9.77
N THR A 354 11.87 24.47 11.06
CA THR A 354 13.02 25.13 11.68
C THR A 354 13.98 24.06 12.20
N PRO A 355 15.24 24.38 12.52
CA PRO A 355 16.15 23.39 13.13
C PRO A 355 15.56 22.74 14.40
N ALA A 356 14.84 23.50 15.22
CA ALA A 356 14.21 22.98 16.42
C ALA A 356 13.05 22.00 16.10
N THR A 357 12.13 22.38 15.21
CA THR A 357 11.01 21.50 14.82
C THR A 357 11.47 20.28 14.01
N PHE A 358 12.54 20.41 13.22
CA PHE A 358 13.14 19.28 12.54
C PHE A 358 13.80 18.29 13.51
N SER A 359 14.44 18.78 14.56
CA SER A 359 14.96 17.91 15.62
C SER A 359 13.85 17.11 16.29
N ARG A 360 12.71 17.74 16.59
CA ARG A 360 11.53 17.05 17.14
C ARG A 360 10.93 16.07 16.13
N ALA A 361 10.84 16.44 14.85
CA ALA A 361 10.36 15.54 13.79
C ALA A 361 11.20 14.25 13.69
N ARG A 362 12.51 14.29 13.91
CA ARG A 362 13.39 13.11 13.93
C ARG A 362 13.18 12.20 15.15
N GLU A 363 12.65 12.71 16.24
CA GLU A 363 12.27 11.87 17.38
C GLU A 363 11.00 11.05 17.09
N ILE A 364 10.15 11.55 16.18
CA ILE A 364 8.94 10.85 15.71
C ILE A 364 9.26 9.95 14.52
N TYR A 365 9.97 10.45 13.53
CA TYR A 365 10.42 9.73 12.34
C TYR A 365 11.91 9.42 12.49
N TYR A 366 12.25 8.27 13.05
CA TYR A 366 13.62 7.94 13.46
C TYR A 366 14.63 7.94 12.33
N PHE A 367 14.22 7.50 11.14
CA PHE A 367 15.07 7.44 9.96
C PHE A 367 14.78 8.55 8.95
N PHE A 368 14.22 9.67 9.41
CA PHE A 368 13.86 10.79 8.53
C PHE A 368 15.06 11.32 7.73
N GLU A 369 16.17 11.56 8.41
CA GLU A 369 17.36 12.10 7.76
C GLU A 369 17.98 11.12 6.77
N GLU A 370 18.02 9.82 7.09
CA GLU A 370 18.51 8.78 6.19
C GLU A 370 17.62 8.63 4.96
N ASP A 371 16.31 8.67 5.11
CA ASP A 371 15.38 8.61 4.00
C ASP A 371 15.43 9.85 3.12
N LEU A 372 15.68 11.03 3.72
CA LEU A 372 15.96 12.26 2.96
C LEU A 372 17.29 12.18 2.19
N ARG A 373 18.36 11.60 2.76
CA ARG A 373 19.62 11.39 2.04
C ARG A 373 19.45 10.44 0.87
N ASP A 374 18.70 9.34 1.04
CA ASP A 374 18.39 8.42 -0.06
C ASP A 374 17.62 9.14 -1.19
N ALA A 375 16.68 10.02 -0.84
CA ALA A 375 15.94 10.82 -1.82
C ALA A 375 16.83 11.86 -2.51
N LEU A 376 17.69 12.55 -1.75
CA LEU A 376 18.57 13.61 -2.23
C LEU A 376 19.61 13.12 -3.25
N ALA A 377 19.94 11.83 -3.28
CA ALA A 377 20.72 11.25 -4.37
C ALA A 377 20.07 11.46 -5.74
N GLY A 378 18.74 11.55 -5.80
CA GLY A 378 17.97 11.83 -7.02
C GLY A 378 17.70 13.31 -7.30
N LEU A 379 18.21 14.23 -6.47
CA LEU A 379 18.02 15.67 -6.65
C LEU A 379 18.87 16.18 -7.84
N ASN A 380 18.27 17.01 -8.67
CA ASN A 380 19.00 17.89 -9.58
C ASN A 380 18.88 19.33 -9.09
N PRO A 381 19.94 19.88 -8.47
CA PRO A 381 19.90 21.24 -7.91
C PRO A 381 19.62 22.35 -8.95
N ASP A 382 19.92 22.05 -10.24
CA ASP A 382 19.72 22.99 -11.36
C ASP A 382 18.32 22.88 -11.99
N SER A 383 17.49 21.98 -11.49
CA SER A 383 16.12 21.81 -12.01
C SER A 383 15.26 23.04 -11.70
N PRO A 384 14.52 23.57 -12.71
CA PRO A 384 13.61 24.71 -12.51
C PRO A 384 12.42 24.38 -11.60
N TYR A 385 12.26 23.11 -11.22
CA TYR A 385 11.15 22.63 -10.37
C TYR A 385 11.56 22.47 -8.89
N VAL A 386 12.80 22.79 -8.55
CA VAL A 386 13.24 22.84 -7.15
C VAL A 386 12.63 24.08 -6.50
N PRO A 387 11.83 23.93 -5.41
CA PRO A 387 11.21 25.07 -4.72
C PRO A 387 12.23 26.09 -4.25
N ALA A 388 11.89 27.36 -4.38
CA ALA A 388 12.72 28.45 -3.91
C ALA A 388 13.06 28.29 -2.41
N GLY A 389 14.31 28.46 -2.05
CA GLY A 389 14.80 28.35 -0.67
C GLY A 389 15.02 26.92 -0.17
N LEU A 390 14.68 25.87 -0.95
CA LEU A 390 14.88 24.47 -0.51
C LEU A 390 16.36 24.16 -0.21
N LEU A 391 17.27 24.53 -1.11
CA LEU A 391 18.72 24.24 -0.92
C LEU A 391 19.27 24.95 0.33
N ALA A 392 18.91 26.21 0.52
CA ALA A 392 19.28 26.96 1.74
C ALA A 392 18.66 26.33 3.01
N LYS A 393 17.45 25.79 2.90
CA LYS A 393 16.77 25.10 4.00
C LYS A 393 17.49 23.79 4.36
N LEU A 394 17.98 23.02 3.40
CA LEU A 394 18.76 21.81 3.66
C LEU A 394 20.04 22.15 4.45
N ASP A 395 20.73 23.24 4.08
CA ASP A 395 21.90 23.72 4.82
C ASP A 395 21.52 24.18 6.24
N GLU A 396 20.43 24.93 6.39
CA GLU A 396 19.91 25.39 7.69
C GLU A 396 19.56 24.21 8.62
N LEU A 397 18.99 23.13 8.07
CA LEU A 397 18.66 21.92 8.80
C LEU A 397 19.87 21.01 9.05
N GLY A 398 21.04 21.35 8.53
CA GLY A 398 22.26 20.57 8.65
C GLY A 398 22.28 19.25 7.87
N ILE A 399 21.41 19.12 6.86
CA ILE A 399 21.30 17.90 6.05
C ILE A 399 22.41 17.90 5.00
N ARG A 400 23.41 17.05 5.21
CA ARG A 400 24.49 16.80 4.23
C ARG A 400 24.08 15.71 3.27
N TYR A 401 24.31 15.89 1.97
CA TYR A 401 23.95 14.95 0.93
C TYR A 401 24.92 14.97 -0.24
N GLU A 402 24.88 13.90 -1.01
CA GLU A 402 25.58 13.79 -2.29
C GLU A 402 24.55 13.50 -3.38
N VAL A 403 24.66 14.20 -4.49
CA VAL A 403 23.83 13.97 -5.67
C VAL A 403 24.46 12.88 -6.53
N ASP A 404 23.68 11.90 -6.94
CA ASP A 404 24.12 10.91 -7.93
C ASP A 404 24.30 11.60 -9.29
N LYS A 405 25.52 11.66 -9.78
CA LYS A 405 25.86 12.34 -11.04
C LYS A 405 25.10 11.77 -12.24
N HIS A 406 24.93 10.45 -12.27
CA HIS A 406 24.21 9.80 -13.35
C HIS A 406 22.71 10.13 -13.33
N GLN A 407 22.10 10.17 -12.14
CA GLN A 407 20.71 10.63 -11.98
C GLN A 407 20.54 12.08 -12.43
N LYS A 408 21.47 12.96 -12.05
CA LYS A 408 21.45 14.35 -12.49
C LYS A 408 21.56 14.48 -13.99
N GLU A 409 22.50 13.77 -14.64
CA GLU A 409 22.67 13.78 -16.10
C GLU A 409 21.41 13.30 -16.82
N LEU A 410 20.75 12.24 -16.33
CA LEU A 410 19.50 11.75 -16.93
C LEU A 410 18.38 12.78 -16.76
N SER A 411 18.28 13.41 -15.60
CA SER A 411 17.32 14.48 -15.36
C SER A 411 17.56 15.69 -16.30
N ASP A 412 18.81 16.13 -16.46
CA ASP A 412 19.18 17.22 -17.39
C ASP A 412 18.76 16.89 -18.83
N GLN A 413 18.97 15.63 -19.27
CA GLN A 413 18.53 15.18 -20.59
C GLN A 413 17.00 15.19 -20.74
N ILE A 414 16.28 14.74 -19.72
CA ILE A 414 14.80 14.77 -19.70
C ILE A 414 14.31 16.22 -19.78
N LEU A 415 14.83 17.10 -18.95
CA LEU A 415 14.47 18.53 -18.93
C LEU A 415 14.73 19.20 -20.28
N LYS A 416 15.89 18.90 -20.90
CA LYS A 416 16.21 19.38 -22.24
C LYS A 416 15.23 18.85 -23.31
N CYS A 417 14.92 17.56 -23.30
CA CYS A 417 13.96 16.98 -24.22
C CYS A 417 12.57 17.64 -24.10
N LEU A 418 12.14 17.92 -22.87
CA LEU A 418 10.86 18.61 -22.62
C LEU A 418 10.88 20.06 -23.12
N ALA A 419 11.97 20.78 -22.90
CA ALA A 419 12.16 22.17 -23.35
C ALA A 419 12.21 22.26 -24.88
N ASP A 420 12.88 21.32 -25.56
CA ASP A 420 13.03 21.27 -27.01
C ASP A 420 11.78 20.70 -27.72
N GLY A 421 10.78 20.20 -27.00
CA GLY A 421 9.62 19.50 -27.55
C GLY A 421 9.94 18.13 -28.18
N LYS A 422 11.14 17.57 -27.94
CA LYS A 422 11.61 16.28 -28.47
C LYS A 422 11.31 15.14 -27.49
N THR A 423 10.05 14.82 -27.29
CA THR A 423 9.59 13.96 -26.20
C THR A 423 9.70 12.45 -26.46
N ASP A 424 10.05 12.03 -27.66
CA ASP A 424 10.07 10.60 -28.05
C ASP A 424 11.05 9.76 -27.21
N ARG A 425 12.15 10.37 -26.75
CA ARG A 425 13.17 9.72 -25.92
C ARG A 425 12.87 9.76 -24.42
N VAL A 426 11.90 10.56 -23.99
CA VAL A 426 11.62 10.76 -22.55
C VAL A 426 11.27 9.44 -21.85
N PRO A 427 10.40 8.54 -22.39
CA PRO A 427 10.10 7.27 -21.73
C PRO A 427 11.33 6.39 -21.50
N GLU A 428 12.27 6.34 -22.46
CA GLU A 428 13.53 5.59 -22.34
C GLU A 428 14.41 6.17 -21.22
N LEU A 429 14.61 7.48 -21.20
CA LEU A 429 15.38 8.16 -20.16
C LEU A 429 14.79 7.96 -18.76
N VAL A 430 13.46 7.96 -18.65
CA VAL A 430 12.75 7.67 -17.39
C VAL A 430 13.03 6.24 -16.91
N LEU A 431 13.04 5.26 -17.84
CA LEU A 431 13.39 3.89 -17.49
C LEU A 431 14.84 3.76 -17.04
N MET A 432 15.79 4.39 -17.75
CA MET A 432 17.21 4.41 -17.36
C MET A 432 17.40 5.01 -15.96
N ALA A 433 16.75 6.15 -15.69
CA ALA A 433 16.77 6.78 -14.38
C ALA A 433 16.13 5.87 -13.31
N GLY A 434 15.02 5.21 -13.61
CA GLY A 434 14.38 4.24 -12.73
C GLY A 434 15.27 3.03 -12.41
N GLN A 435 16.02 2.52 -13.39
CA GLN A 435 16.99 1.43 -13.21
C GLN A 435 18.15 1.86 -12.33
N ALA A 436 18.73 3.04 -12.57
CA ALA A 436 19.86 3.55 -11.79
C ALA A 436 19.52 3.72 -10.31
N ARG A 437 18.34 4.29 -9.98
CA ARG A 437 17.87 4.45 -8.58
C ARG A 437 17.16 3.23 -8.00
N ARG A 438 16.95 2.14 -8.79
CA ARG A 438 16.32 0.87 -8.40
C ARG A 438 14.84 0.96 -8.01
N PHE A 439 14.15 1.96 -8.51
CA PHE A 439 12.69 2.05 -8.48
C PHE A 439 12.21 3.01 -9.58
N LEU A 440 11.07 2.73 -10.16
CA LEU A 440 10.47 3.67 -11.11
C LEU A 440 9.83 4.86 -10.36
N GLY A 441 9.01 4.55 -9.33
CA GLY A 441 8.31 5.54 -8.52
C GLY A 441 7.56 4.93 -7.34
#